data_75812dfef5900174a7c6b918c8f8e5a5
#
_entry.id   75812dfef5900174a7c6b918c8f8e5a5
#
_cell.length_a   1.000
_cell.length_b   1.000
_cell.length_c   1.000
_cell.angle_alpha   90.00
_cell.angle_beta   90.00
_cell.angle_gamma   90.00
#
_symmetry.space_group_name_H-M   'P 1'
#
loop_
_entity.id
_entity.type
_entity.pdbx_description
1 polymer ?
#
loop_
_entity_poly.entity_id
_entity_poly.type
_entity_poly.pdbx_seq_one_letter_code
_entity_poly.pdbx_strand_id
1 'polypeptide(L)'
;RQEFEQSGAGPYPTSEPEVRAMVDFIVEHPNIGAAISFHTHSGVILRPMGTQSDDDMTPEDLWIYKRFSEIGEKLSGYPAISIFHDFKYHPKEIITGTQDWIYEHLGALFWTVELWAPNREAGITDYEWIEWYREHPPEDDLKLLKWSDEQCAGQAHVDWYAFDHPQLGPVELGGWDRLNYWRNPPPHLREREAARF
;
A
#
# COMPACT_ATOMS: atom_id res chain seq x y z
N ARG A 1 -4.25 5.59 -18.54
CA ARG A 1 -2.81 5.72 -18.84
C ARG A 1 -2.44 4.75 -19.95
N GLN A 2 -1.41 5.06 -20.69
CA GLN A 2 -0.88 4.19 -21.75
C GLN A 2 0.34 3.42 -21.23
N GLU A 3 0.63 2.27 -21.84
CA GLU A 3 1.75 1.43 -21.43
C GLU A 3 3.11 2.17 -21.43
N PHE A 4 3.29 3.11 -22.34
CA PHE A 4 4.50 3.95 -22.39
C PHE A 4 4.57 5.00 -21.29
N GLU A 5 3.45 5.30 -20.62
CA GLU A 5 3.40 6.23 -19.50
C GLU A 5 3.55 5.50 -18.15
N GLN A 6 3.11 4.25 -18.10
CA GLN A 6 3.13 3.45 -16.88
C GLN A 6 3.39 1.98 -17.22
N SER A 7 4.50 1.45 -16.74
CA SER A 7 4.82 0.03 -16.90
C SER A 7 3.69 -0.87 -16.39
N GLY A 8 3.28 -1.83 -17.21
CA GLY A 8 2.22 -2.77 -16.89
C GLY A 8 0.80 -2.23 -17.05
N ALA A 9 0.62 -1.03 -17.62
CA ALA A 9 -0.73 -0.50 -17.88
C ALA A 9 -1.50 -1.29 -18.94
N GLY A 10 -0.78 -2.04 -19.79
CA GLY A 10 -1.36 -2.73 -20.92
C GLY A 10 -1.78 -1.80 -22.07
N PRO A 11 -2.12 -2.35 -23.23
CA PRO A 11 -2.47 -1.55 -24.41
C PRO A 11 -3.85 -0.89 -24.34
N TYR A 12 -4.74 -1.39 -23.49
CA TYR A 12 -6.08 -0.82 -23.25
C TYR A 12 -6.60 -1.28 -21.87
N PRO A 13 -7.61 -0.58 -21.30
CA PRO A 13 -8.24 -1.01 -20.05
C PRO A 13 -8.74 -2.44 -20.12
N THR A 14 -8.46 -3.25 -19.10
CA THR A 14 -8.81 -4.69 -19.04
C THR A 14 -8.10 -5.58 -20.09
N SER A 15 -6.99 -5.14 -20.64
CA SER A 15 -6.17 -5.99 -21.53
C SER A 15 -5.59 -7.21 -20.81
N GLU A 16 -5.25 -7.04 -19.53
CA GLU A 16 -4.70 -8.11 -18.73
C GLU A 16 -5.80 -9.07 -18.26
N PRO A 17 -5.62 -10.39 -18.46
CA PRO A 17 -6.68 -11.37 -18.22
C PRO A 17 -7.14 -11.41 -16.74
N GLU A 18 -6.25 -11.22 -15.78
CA GLU A 18 -6.59 -11.16 -14.36
C GLU A 18 -7.43 -9.94 -14.00
N VAL A 19 -7.11 -8.78 -14.59
CA VAL A 19 -7.90 -7.56 -14.40
C VAL A 19 -9.27 -7.72 -15.00
N ARG A 20 -9.36 -8.28 -16.20
CA ARG A 20 -10.63 -8.57 -16.89
C ARG A 20 -11.50 -9.50 -16.07
N ALA A 21 -10.93 -10.61 -15.58
CA ALA A 21 -11.68 -11.58 -14.78
C ALA A 21 -12.27 -10.95 -13.51
N MET A 22 -11.52 -10.07 -12.85
CA MET A 22 -12.01 -9.34 -11.68
C MET A 22 -13.12 -8.35 -12.05
N VAL A 23 -12.95 -7.60 -13.12
CA VAL A 23 -13.95 -6.63 -13.60
C VAL A 23 -15.24 -7.34 -13.99
N ASP A 24 -15.15 -8.41 -14.80
CA ASP A 24 -16.30 -9.21 -15.22
C ASP A 24 -17.03 -9.77 -14.00
N PHE A 25 -16.31 -10.36 -13.06
CA PHE A 25 -16.89 -10.87 -11.81
C PHE A 25 -17.69 -9.80 -11.05
N ILE A 26 -17.11 -8.63 -10.84
CA ILE A 26 -17.75 -7.56 -10.05
C ILE A 26 -18.99 -7.03 -10.81
N VAL A 27 -18.89 -6.85 -12.12
CA VAL A 27 -20.01 -6.36 -12.96
C VAL A 27 -21.17 -7.37 -13.02
N GLU A 28 -20.86 -8.67 -13.04
CA GLU A 28 -21.88 -9.75 -13.03
C GLU A 28 -22.54 -9.92 -11.65
N HIS A 29 -22.00 -9.30 -10.60
CA HIS A 29 -22.51 -9.39 -9.22
C HIS A 29 -22.95 -8.02 -8.66
N PRO A 30 -24.03 -7.42 -9.19
CA PRO A 30 -24.49 -6.10 -8.78
C PRO A 30 -25.00 -6.00 -7.33
N ASN A 31 -25.04 -7.12 -6.63
CA ASN A 31 -25.31 -7.19 -5.18
C ASN A 31 -24.09 -6.91 -4.31
N ILE A 32 -22.90 -6.72 -4.88
CA ILE A 32 -21.71 -6.29 -4.16
C ILE A 32 -21.87 -4.82 -3.80
N GLY A 33 -22.09 -4.53 -2.50
CA GLY A 33 -22.23 -3.17 -2.00
C GLY A 33 -20.94 -2.59 -1.43
N ALA A 34 -19.96 -3.45 -1.13
CA ALA A 34 -18.64 -3.01 -0.64
C ALA A 34 -17.56 -4.05 -0.95
N ALA A 35 -16.29 -3.60 -1.03
CA ALA A 35 -15.15 -4.47 -1.21
C ALA A 35 -13.90 -3.91 -0.52
N ILE A 36 -12.95 -4.80 -0.22
CA ILE A 36 -11.63 -4.44 0.30
C ILE A 36 -10.57 -5.12 -0.59
N SER A 37 -9.58 -4.36 -1.00
CA SER A 37 -8.39 -4.89 -1.68
C SER A 37 -7.19 -4.85 -0.75
N PHE A 38 -6.53 -5.98 -0.58
CA PHE A 38 -5.32 -6.09 0.22
C PHE A 38 -4.08 -5.93 -0.65
N HIS A 39 -3.28 -4.95 -0.31
CA HIS A 39 -2.02 -4.57 -0.91
C HIS A 39 -0.88 -4.65 0.11
N THR A 40 0.29 -4.25 -0.27
CA THR A 40 1.49 -4.07 0.57
C THR A 40 2.37 -3.01 -0.07
N HIS A 41 3.00 -2.12 0.67
CA HIS A 41 3.04 -2.02 2.11
C HIS A 41 2.74 -0.59 2.57
N SER A 42 2.49 -0.36 3.82
CA SER A 42 2.55 0.95 4.54
C SER A 42 1.80 0.89 5.87
N GLY A 43 1.04 -0.19 6.13
CA GLY A 43 0.26 -0.33 7.35
C GLY A 43 -0.83 0.74 7.46
N VAL A 44 -1.69 0.84 6.45
CA VAL A 44 -2.69 1.91 6.34
C VAL A 44 -3.96 1.42 5.65
N ILE A 45 -5.09 1.97 6.02
CA ILE A 45 -6.38 1.80 5.37
C ILE A 45 -6.67 3.05 4.54
N LEU A 46 -6.84 2.88 3.24
CA LEU A 46 -7.04 3.96 2.30
C LEU A 46 -8.49 4.00 1.82
N ARG A 47 -9.12 5.17 1.91
CA ARG A 47 -10.41 5.42 1.26
C ARG A 47 -10.21 6.20 -0.03
N PRO A 48 -11.07 6.01 -1.04
CA PRO A 48 -11.09 6.87 -2.23
C PRO A 48 -11.52 8.29 -1.83
N MET A 49 -11.44 9.30 -2.70
CA MET A 49 -11.00 9.20 -4.07
C MET A 49 -9.53 9.53 -4.17
N GLY A 50 -8.85 9.00 -5.21
CA GLY A 50 -7.46 9.37 -5.48
C GLY A 50 -7.32 10.57 -6.42
N THR A 51 -8.39 10.92 -7.13
CA THR A 51 -8.39 11.94 -8.19
C THR A 51 -8.90 13.30 -7.75
N GLN A 52 -9.68 13.38 -6.70
CA GLN A 52 -10.33 14.58 -6.23
C GLN A 52 -10.56 14.56 -4.71
N SER A 53 -10.92 15.73 -4.16
CA SER A 53 -11.12 15.90 -2.72
C SER A 53 -12.24 15.02 -2.17
N ASP A 54 -12.14 14.64 -0.90
CA ASP A 54 -13.24 14.03 -0.13
C ASP A 54 -14.52 14.90 -0.15
N ASP A 55 -14.37 16.23 -0.31
CA ASP A 55 -15.50 17.16 -0.37
C ASP A 55 -16.35 16.99 -1.64
N ASP A 56 -15.84 16.30 -2.63
CA ASP A 56 -16.57 15.97 -3.86
C ASP A 56 -17.44 14.70 -3.73
N MET A 57 -17.30 13.96 -2.62
CA MET A 57 -18.21 12.86 -2.28
C MET A 57 -19.55 13.38 -1.78
N THR A 58 -20.59 12.53 -1.89
CA THR A 58 -21.83 12.83 -1.15
C THR A 58 -21.55 12.81 0.36
N PRO A 59 -22.19 13.69 1.15
CA PRO A 59 -21.99 13.71 2.60
C PRO A 59 -22.29 12.37 3.28
N GLU A 60 -23.25 11.63 2.75
CA GLU A 60 -23.65 10.30 3.24
C GLU A 60 -22.53 9.28 3.02
N ASP A 61 -21.96 9.24 1.83
CA ASP A 61 -20.87 8.31 1.52
C ASP A 61 -19.61 8.64 2.32
N LEU A 62 -19.25 9.92 2.40
CA LEU A 62 -18.12 10.35 3.19
C LEU A 62 -18.29 10.00 4.67
N TRP A 63 -19.51 10.16 5.21
CA TRP A 63 -19.82 9.74 6.58
C TRP A 63 -19.63 8.24 6.77
N ILE A 64 -20.11 7.42 5.82
CA ILE A 64 -19.94 5.96 5.87
C ILE A 64 -18.45 5.60 5.82
N TYR A 65 -17.69 6.18 4.90
CA TYR A 65 -16.26 5.96 4.79
C TYR A 65 -15.53 6.28 6.10
N LYS A 66 -15.78 7.45 6.67
CA LYS A 66 -15.18 7.86 7.95
C LYS A 66 -15.57 6.90 9.09
N ARG A 67 -16.84 6.52 9.16
CA ARG A 67 -17.33 5.63 10.22
C ARG A 67 -16.72 4.24 10.15
N PHE A 68 -16.62 3.63 8.97
CA PHE A 68 -15.97 2.33 8.80
C PHE A 68 -14.45 2.43 8.99
N SER A 69 -13.85 3.53 8.58
CA SER A 69 -12.44 3.82 8.86
C SER A 69 -12.11 3.81 10.35
N GLU A 70 -12.91 4.51 11.18
CA GLU A 70 -12.76 4.49 12.64
C GLU A 70 -12.83 3.07 13.22
N ILE A 71 -13.72 2.23 12.70
CA ILE A 71 -13.85 0.83 13.11
C ILE A 71 -12.60 0.04 12.68
N GLY A 72 -12.17 0.22 11.44
CA GLY A 72 -10.99 -0.42 10.89
C GLY A 72 -9.72 -0.07 11.67
N GLU A 73 -9.53 1.21 11.99
CA GLU A 73 -8.41 1.67 12.84
C GLU A 73 -8.41 0.99 14.20
N LYS A 74 -9.58 0.96 14.84
CA LYS A 74 -9.72 0.36 16.16
C LYS A 74 -9.43 -1.14 16.18
N LEU A 75 -9.79 -1.86 15.12
CA LEU A 75 -9.61 -3.30 15.02
C LEU A 75 -8.18 -3.66 14.59
N SER A 76 -7.67 -3.01 13.57
CA SER A 76 -6.37 -3.35 12.97
C SER A 76 -5.18 -2.62 13.59
N GLY A 77 -5.41 -1.45 14.18
CA GLY A 77 -4.36 -0.53 14.62
C GLY A 77 -3.69 0.24 13.47
N TYR A 78 -4.22 0.13 12.25
CA TYR A 78 -3.76 0.90 11.10
C TYR A 78 -4.53 2.21 11.00
N PRO A 79 -3.87 3.36 10.77
CA PRO A 79 -4.59 4.59 10.49
C PRO A 79 -5.38 4.48 9.19
N ALA A 80 -6.54 5.13 9.15
CA ALA A 80 -7.39 5.16 7.98
C ALA A 80 -7.48 6.58 7.43
N ILE A 81 -6.95 6.78 6.23
CA ILE A 81 -6.70 8.10 5.65
C ILE A 81 -7.28 8.24 4.24
N SER A 82 -7.33 9.47 3.75
CA SER A 82 -7.70 9.78 2.37
C SER A 82 -6.52 9.58 1.44
N ILE A 83 -6.75 8.95 0.30
CA ILE A 83 -5.71 8.89 -0.73
C ILE A 83 -5.37 10.29 -1.22
N PHE A 84 -6.37 11.11 -1.49
CA PHE A 84 -6.17 12.44 -2.07
C PHE A 84 -5.48 13.41 -1.12
N HIS A 85 -5.90 13.43 0.15
CA HIS A 85 -5.37 14.41 1.12
C HIS A 85 -4.06 13.98 1.74
N ASP A 86 -3.92 12.69 2.06
CA ASP A 86 -2.86 12.20 2.94
C ASP A 86 -1.87 11.27 2.22
N PHE A 87 -2.36 10.37 1.33
CA PHE A 87 -1.55 9.36 0.67
C PHE A 87 -1.31 9.72 -0.79
N LYS A 88 -0.27 10.50 -1.07
CA LYS A 88 0.06 10.99 -2.42
C LYS A 88 1.56 10.96 -2.68
N TYR A 89 1.96 10.60 -3.89
CA TYR A 89 3.37 10.56 -4.27
C TYR A 89 3.97 11.94 -4.49
N HIS A 90 3.17 12.85 -5.03
CA HIS A 90 3.60 14.20 -5.34
C HIS A 90 2.37 15.11 -5.39
N PRO A 91 2.49 16.43 -5.11
CA PRO A 91 1.34 17.34 -5.22
C PRO A 91 0.62 17.34 -6.57
N LYS A 92 1.31 16.88 -7.62
CA LYS A 92 0.76 16.81 -8.99
C LYS A 92 0.48 15.39 -9.47
N GLU A 93 0.83 14.38 -8.70
CA GLU A 93 0.58 12.98 -9.05
C GLU A 93 -0.75 12.53 -8.48
N ILE A 94 -1.52 11.88 -9.33
CA ILE A 94 -2.82 11.32 -8.98
C ILE A 94 -2.62 9.83 -8.76
N ILE A 95 -3.04 9.34 -7.60
CA ILE A 95 -3.10 7.91 -7.29
C ILE A 95 -4.54 7.48 -7.53
N THR A 96 -4.76 6.72 -8.59
CA THR A 96 -6.07 6.16 -8.93
C THR A 96 -5.95 4.68 -9.25
N GLY A 97 -7.02 3.95 -9.10
CA GLY A 97 -7.04 2.51 -9.36
C GLY A 97 -8.42 1.90 -9.22
N THR A 98 -8.44 0.64 -8.83
CA THR A 98 -9.67 -0.15 -8.69
C THR A 98 -10.66 0.48 -7.72
N GLN A 99 -10.19 1.11 -6.63
CA GLN A 99 -11.03 1.75 -5.63
C GLN A 99 -11.88 2.89 -6.21
N ASP A 100 -11.25 3.74 -7.06
CA ASP A 100 -11.97 4.84 -7.70
C ASP A 100 -12.97 4.32 -8.71
N TRP A 101 -12.55 3.35 -9.55
CA TRP A 101 -13.43 2.74 -10.54
C TRP A 101 -14.67 2.08 -9.92
N ILE A 102 -14.50 1.30 -8.86
CA ILE A 102 -15.61 0.61 -8.20
C ILE A 102 -16.56 1.63 -7.54
N TYR A 103 -16.02 2.64 -6.87
CA TYR A 103 -16.84 3.66 -6.23
C TYR A 103 -17.56 4.52 -7.26
N GLU A 104 -16.85 5.11 -8.22
CA GLU A 104 -17.40 6.07 -9.18
C GLU A 104 -18.33 5.44 -10.22
N HIS A 105 -18.04 4.23 -10.68
CA HIS A 105 -18.80 3.60 -11.75
C HIS A 105 -19.83 2.57 -11.29
N LEU A 106 -19.62 1.95 -10.15
CA LEU A 106 -20.52 0.90 -9.65
C LEU A 106 -21.28 1.31 -8.39
N GLY A 107 -20.90 2.42 -7.75
CA GLY A 107 -21.54 2.90 -6.53
C GLY A 107 -21.30 1.99 -5.32
N ALA A 108 -20.30 1.12 -5.38
CA ALA A 108 -19.93 0.25 -4.27
C ALA A 108 -18.81 0.88 -3.44
N LEU A 109 -18.91 0.77 -2.12
CA LEU A 109 -17.87 1.27 -1.23
C LEU A 109 -16.60 0.43 -1.35
N PHE A 110 -15.45 1.09 -1.34
CA PHE A 110 -14.19 0.38 -1.50
C PHE A 110 -13.09 0.91 -0.60
N TRP A 111 -12.33 0.02 0.01
CA TRP A 111 -11.12 0.36 0.74
C TRP A 111 -9.92 -0.41 0.18
N THR A 112 -8.78 0.25 0.15
CA THR A 112 -7.49 -0.39 -0.08
C THR A 112 -6.75 -0.48 1.25
N VAL A 113 -6.29 -1.67 1.60
CA VAL A 113 -5.50 -1.89 2.82
C VAL A 113 -4.08 -2.24 2.42
N GLU A 114 -3.16 -1.35 2.70
CA GLU A 114 -1.72 -1.59 2.55
C GLU A 114 -1.21 -2.32 3.80
N LEU A 115 -1.14 -3.63 3.71
CA LEU A 115 -0.68 -4.48 4.82
C LEU A 115 0.79 -4.24 5.11
N TRP A 116 1.17 -4.42 6.38
CA TRP A 116 2.54 -4.46 6.85
C TRP A 116 3.32 -3.15 6.69
N ALA A 117 4.03 -2.75 7.72
CA ALA A 117 4.93 -1.61 7.71
C ALA A 117 6.06 -1.81 8.73
N PRO A 118 7.26 -2.19 8.30
CA PRO A 118 8.39 -2.39 9.20
C PRO A 118 8.78 -1.13 9.97
N ASN A 119 8.61 0.05 9.37
CA ASN A 119 8.83 1.32 10.05
C ASN A 119 7.89 1.51 11.26
N ARG A 120 6.63 1.17 11.12
CA ARG A 120 5.67 1.24 12.25
C ARG A 120 6.01 0.23 13.34
N GLU A 121 6.42 -0.97 12.98
CA GLU A 121 6.90 -1.98 13.93
C GLU A 121 8.15 -1.51 14.68
N ALA A 122 9.01 -0.76 14.02
CA ALA A 122 10.18 -0.11 14.63
C ALA A 122 9.86 1.17 15.44
N GLY A 123 8.56 1.51 15.58
CA GLY A 123 8.11 2.67 16.36
C GLY A 123 8.19 4.01 15.62
N ILE A 124 8.29 3.98 14.28
CA ILE A 124 8.23 5.16 13.44
C ILE A 124 6.78 5.33 12.98
N THR A 125 6.04 6.26 13.59
CA THR A 125 4.59 6.40 13.39
C THR A 125 4.14 7.80 13.02
N ASP A 126 4.98 8.80 13.19
CA ASP A 126 4.70 10.21 12.90
C ASP A 126 5.56 10.64 11.70
N TYR A 127 4.99 10.58 10.52
CA TYR A 127 5.68 10.92 9.28
C TYR A 127 4.70 11.22 8.14
N GLU A 128 5.15 12.00 7.18
CA GLU A 128 4.46 12.18 5.90
C GLU A 128 4.60 10.91 5.05
N TRP A 129 3.48 10.30 4.67
CA TRP A 129 3.43 8.94 4.12
C TRP A 129 4.43 8.65 3.01
N ILE A 130 4.31 9.31 1.87
CA ILE A 130 5.15 8.99 0.72
C ILE A 130 6.53 9.64 0.82
N GLU A 131 6.62 10.82 1.41
CA GLU A 131 7.89 11.54 1.53
C GLU A 131 8.87 10.78 2.41
N TRP A 132 8.42 10.15 3.48
CA TRP A 132 9.28 9.34 4.34
C TRP A 132 9.98 8.20 3.58
N TYR A 133 9.30 7.56 2.63
CA TYR A 133 9.90 6.50 1.81
C TYR A 133 10.91 7.02 0.79
N ARG A 134 10.88 8.32 0.48
CA ARG A 134 11.84 8.98 -0.40
C ARG A 134 13.04 9.48 0.37
N GLU A 135 12.79 10.11 1.50
CA GLU A 135 13.81 10.69 2.34
C GLU A 135 13.34 10.69 3.80
N HIS A 136 14.13 10.14 4.69
CA HIS A 136 13.87 10.12 6.13
C HIS A 136 15.16 10.31 6.95
N PRO A 137 15.05 10.68 8.24
CA PRO A 137 16.20 10.84 9.09
C PRO A 137 17.01 9.54 9.24
N PRO A 138 18.36 9.59 9.24
CA PRO A 138 19.20 8.39 9.47
C PRO A 138 18.91 7.67 10.80
N GLU A 139 18.37 8.38 11.77
CA GLU A 139 17.94 7.83 13.06
C GLU A 139 16.82 6.80 12.91
N ASP A 140 16.01 6.94 11.87
CA ASP A 140 14.95 5.98 11.56
C ASP A 140 15.52 4.68 10.99
N ASP A 141 16.57 4.75 10.19
CA ASP A 141 17.33 3.56 9.77
C ASP A 141 17.91 2.79 10.97
N LEU A 142 18.41 3.50 11.98
CA LEU A 142 18.91 2.88 13.20
C LEU A 142 17.80 2.17 13.99
N LYS A 143 16.59 2.75 14.02
CA LYS A 143 15.42 2.08 14.62
C LYS A 143 15.05 0.81 13.86
N LEU A 144 15.02 0.87 12.53
CA LEU A 144 14.74 -0.27 11.67
C LEU A 144 15.78 -1.39 11.85
N LEU A 145 17.06 -1.06 11.86
CA LEU A 145 18.15 -2.04 12.08
C LEU A 145 18.02 -2.69 13.45
N LYS A 146 17.84 -1.89 14.50
CA LYS A 146 17.66 -2.40 15.86
C LYS A 146 16.46 -3.35 15.96
N TRP A 147 15.32 -2.96 15.39
CA TRP A 147 14.13 -3.80 15.38
C TRP A 147 14.37 -5.11 14.60
N SER A 148 15.06 -5.02 13.46
CA SER A 148 15.45 -6.19 12.66
C SER A 148 16.34 -7.16 13.44
N ASP A 149 17.33 -6.66 14.16
CA ASP A 149 18.21 -7.49 14.98
C ASP A 149 17.45 -8.19 16.11
N GLU A 150 16.58 -7.45 16.80
CA GLU A 150 15.81 -7.95 17.95
C GLU A 150 14.69 -8.92 17.54
N GLN A 151 13.98 -8.64 16.45
CA GLN A 151 12.77 -9.37 16.06
C GLN A 151 12.98 -10.36 14.91
N CYS A 152 14.00 -10.19 14.09
CA CYS A 152 14.29 -11.03 12.93
C CYS A 152 15.66 -11.69 12.99
N ALA A 153 16.38 -11.59 14.11
CA ALA A 153 17.73 -12.10 14.28
C ALA A 153 18.70 -11.67 13.15
N GLY A 154 18.55 -10.43 12.69
CA GLY A 154 19.34 -9.86 11.58
C GLY A 154 18.99 -10.37 10.18
N GLN A 155 18.04 -11.30 10.05
CA GLN A 155 17.71 -11.92 8.75
C GLN A 155 16.96 -11.01 7.78
N ALA A 156 16.54 -9.84 8.22
CA ALA A 156 15.84 -8.87 7.39
C ALA A 156 16.79 -8.00 6.53
N HIS A 157 18.08 -8.05 6.82
CA HIS A 157 19.11 -7.30 6.09
C HIS A 157 20.12 -8.27 5.48
N VAL A 158 20.39 -8.10 4.19
CA VAL A 158 21.40 -8.86 3.46
C VAL A 158 22.70 -8.07 3.47
N ASP A 159 23.77 -8.68 3.98
CA ASP A 159 25.08 -8.06 3.98
C ASP A 159 25.54 -7.71 2.56
N TRP A 160 26.18 -6.56 2.41
CA TRP A 160 26.69 -6.13 1.12
C TRP A 160 27.77 -7.07 0.61
N TYR A 161 27.62 -7.52 -0.64
CA TYR A 161 28.57 -8.40 -1.31
C TYR A 161 28.86 -7.94 -2.73
N ALA A 162 30.08 -8.19 -3.21
CA ALA A 162 30.49 -7.86 -4.57
C ALA A 162 29.76 -8.73 -5.59
N PHE A 163 29.27 -8.10 -6.66
CA PHE A 163 28.57 -8.75 -7.74
C PHE A 163 28.99 -8.13 -9.09
N ASP A 164 29.21 -8.97 -10.09
CA ASP A 164 29.54 -8.50 -11.46
C ASP A 164 28.25 -8.46 -12.30
N HIS A 165 27.66 -7.26 -12.37
CA HIS A 165 26.38 -7.06 -13.05
C HIS A 165 26.60 -7.04 -14.58
N PRO A 166 25.81 -7.79 -15.38
CA PRO A 166 26.04 -7.97 -16.82
C PRO A 166 25.97 -6.69 -17.64
N GLN A 167 25.33 -5.63 -17.15
CA GLN A 167 25.19 -4.34 -17.82
C GLN A 167 25.98 -3.21 -17.15
N LEU A 168 26.16 -3.28 -15.81
CA LEU A 168 26.76 -2.21 -15.01
C LEU A 168 28.21 -2.50 -14.63
N GLY A 169 28.70 -3.72 -14.83
CA GLY A 169 30.01 -4.16 -14.35
C GLY A 169 30.01 -4.40 -12.84
N PRO A 170 31.16 -4.24 -12.17
CA PRO A 170 31.29 -4.49 -10.74
C PRO A 170 30.40 -3.57 -9.91
N VAL A 171 29.57 -4.15 -9.05
CA VAL A 171 28.66 -3.47 -8.11
C VAL A 171 28.68 -4.17 -6.76
N GLU A 172 28.08 -3.58 -5.76
CA GLU A 172 27.75 -4.25 -4.49
C GLU A 172 26.23 -4.40 -4.39
N LEU A 173 25.79 -5.58 -3.95
CA LEU A 173 24.40 -5.89 -3.67
C LEU A 173 24.21 -6.17 -2.19
N GLY A 174 23.11 -5.71 -1.63
CA GLY A 174 22.78 -5.89 -0.22
C GLY A 174 21.61 -4.99 0.20
N GLY A 175 21.42 -4.84 1.50
CA GLY A 175 20.39 -4.01 2.07
C GLY A 175 19.17 -4.80 2.55
N TRP A 176 18.02 -4.15 2.70
CA TRP A 176 16.81 -4.78 3.22
C TRP A 176 16.28 -5.90 2.30
N ASP A 177 15.88 -7.02 2.88
CA ASP A 177 15.15 -8.06 2.15
C ASP A 177 13.78 -7.52 1.75
N ARG A 178 13.65 -7.26 0.45
CA ARG A 178 12.46 -6.62 -0.10
C ARG A 178 11.20 -7.49 0.05
N LEU A 179 11.31 -8.79 -0.07
CA LEU A 179 10.18 -9.70 -0.06
C LEU A 179 9.81 -10.19 1.34
N ASN A 180 10.81 -10.57 2.15
CA ASN A 180 10.57 -11.21 3.44
C ASN A 180 10.66 -10.26 4.63
N TYR A 181 10.87 -8.98 4.39
CA TYR A 181 10.89 -7.97 5.44
C TYR A 181 10.19 -6.69 5.02
N TRP A 182 10.61 -6.07 3.88
CA TRP A 182 10.13 -4.74 3.52
C TRP A 182 8.68 -4.76 3.08
N ARG A 183 8.30 -5.71 2.20
CA ARG A 183 6.95 -5.79 1.64
C ARG A 183 6.03 -6.81 2.30
N ASN A 184 6.58 -7.74 3.03
CA ASN A 184 5.80 -8.75 3.73
C ASN A 184 6.36 -8.94 5.13
N PRO A 185 5.51 -9.27 6.12
CA PRO A 185 6.00 -9.59 7.45
C PRO A 185 6.92 -10.83 7.40
N PRO A 186 7.95 -10.85 8.23
CA PRO A 186 8.73 -12.07 8.47
C PRO A 186 7.82 -13.25 8.80
N PRO A 187 8.20 -14.51 8.47
CA PRO A 187 7.32 -15.67 8.59
C PRO A 187 6.62 -15.79 9.95
N HIS A 188 7.33 -15.54 11.05
CA HIS A 188 6.81 -15.65 12.41
C HIS A 188 5.80 -14.57 12.80
N LEU A 189 5.65 -13.51 11.99
CA LEU A 189 4.71 -12.40 12.22
C LEU A 189 3.48 -12.44 11.29
N ARG A 190 3.45 -13.36 10.31
CA ARG A 190 2.39 -13.40 9.30
C ARG A 190 1.01 -13.69 9.86
N GLU A 191 0.91 -14.63 10.81
CA GLU A 191 -0.37 -14.94 11.46
C GLU A 191 -0.88 -13.75 12.28
N ARG A 192 0.00 -13.07 13.00
CA ARG A 192 -0.35 -11.87 13.75
C ARG A 192 -0.87 -10.78 12.82
N GLU A 193 -0.20 -10.59 11.69
CA GLU A 193 -0.59 -9.57 10.71
C GLU A 193 -1.92 -9.89 10.04
N ALA A 194 -2.12 -11.14 9.62
CA ALA A 194 -3.37 -11.60 9.04
C ALA A 194 -4.56 -11.52 10.02
N ALA A 195 -4.31 -11.70 11.32
CA ALA A 195 -5.36 -11.63 12.35
C ALA A 195 -5.86 -10.22 12.64
N ARG A 196 -5.29 -9.17 12.04
CA ARG A 196 -5.77 -7.79 12.14
C ARG A 196 -7.03 -7.53 11.31
N PHE A 197 -7.25 -8.36 10.30
CA PHE A 197 -8.32 -8.26 9.31
C PHE A 197 -9.12 -9.56 9.18
#